data_135052005074bdc055dda39d6e498679
#
_entry.id   135052005074bdc055dda39d6e498679
#
_cell.length_a   1.000
_cell.length_b   1.000
_cell.length_c   1.000
_cell.angle_alpha   90.00
_cell.angle_beta   90.00
_cell.angle_gamma   90.00
#
_symmetry.space_group_name_H-M   'P 1'
#
loop_
_entity.id
_entity.type
_entity.pdbx_description
1 polymer ?
#
loop_
_entity_poly.entity_id
_entity_poly.type
_entity_poly.pdbx_seq_one_letter_code
_entity_poly.pdbx_strand_id
1 'polypeptide(L)'
;MLCLFGCLSLVVTVSAKEKKPAPALAMTHYDAHVEKEGLPKSIKKLLKKYKIPAKNISVYIRDLNAKSPLLEHNIDKLRTPASTMKLLTTYAALKELGPNYSWRTEVWTRGELKDGVLNGDLILKGYGDPFLVYEQFWKLVKTLRDKGLKDIQGDIIIDNSYFQLAKSDRAKFDGKPFRVYNAPSSALMFNFQATRFLFKPIEKTQTSLKKKKAVKGKVEIIPLPKINGFDVDNQIKLTKGKCRRAHYRPKFSRNKQGKLTIKGNYAAKCKQQFILRAVSTPEEHVFNAFRDFWIDLKGTLKGKLKVGRVSANDERFHVYSSPTLGEQIRLINKWSNNVMTKQLLLSLGAKKYGAPGTEAKGSKAVLEILSETGIDIDGIKIENGSGLSRVAKISARQMGLLLETAFRDAYMPEFMASLSLPGVDGTLVNRFRRGDLRGRSHFKTGTLDFVTAISGYMLNRKGKRLVIVIQHNGKKTGSGRGAKIQDALLRWSFEQ
;
A
#
# COMPACT_ATOMS: atom_id res chain seq x y z
N MET A 1 42.48 -58.17 -7.07
CA MET A 1 42.22 -57.43 -8.31
C MET A 1 41.55 -56.12 -7.92
N LEU A 2 42.38 -55.10 -7.71
CA LEU A 2 41.94 -53.75 -7.27
C LEU A 2 41.52 -52.95 -8.51
N CYS A 3 40.34 -52.40 -8.50
CA CYS A 3 39.94 -51.33 -9.44
C CYS A 3 39.82 -50.00 -8.65
N LEU A 4 40.80 -49.14 -8.87
CA LEU A 4 40.74 -47.72 -8.48
C LEU A 4 39.88 -46.97 -9.49
N PHE A 5 38.79 -46.30 -8.99
CA PHE A 5 38.07 -45.26 -9.74
C PHE A 5 38.57 -43.91 -9.27
N GLY A 6 39.30 -43.24 -10.13
CA GLY A 6 39.69 -41.85 -9.92
C GLY A 6 38.54 -40.90 -10.29
N CYS A 7 38.07 -40.11 -9.34
CA CYS A 7 37.17 -38.96 -9.56
C CYS A 7 37.95 -37.77 -10.13
N LEU A 8 37.77 -37.51 -11.42
CA LEU A 8 38.22 -36.26 -12.07
C LEU A 8 37.17 -35.18 -11.77
N SER A 9 37.53 -34.27 -10.89
CA SER A 9 36.71 -33.05 -10.64
C SER A 9 36.96 -32.04 -11.77
N LEU A 10 35.99 -31.89 -12.68
CA LEU A 10 35.99 -30.82 -13.65
C LEU A 10 35.61 -29.51 -12.92
N VAL A 11 36.56 -28.62 -12.75
CA VAL A 11 36.31 -27.23 -12.34
C VAL A 11 35.85 -26.46 -13.58
N VAL A 12 34.54 -26.24 -13.70
CA VAL A 12 34.00 -25.35 -14.71
C VAL A 12 34.08 -23.91 -14.22
N THR A 13 35.10 -23.20 -14.67
CA THR A 13 35.18 -21.75 -14.51
C THR A 13 34.14 -21.06 -15.39
N VAL A 14 33.03 -20.66 -14.81
CA VAL A 14 32.03 -19.79 -15.50
C VAL A 14 32.61 -18.38 -15.53
N SER A 15 33.17 -18.00 -16.67
CA SER A 15 33.53 -16.61 -16.95
C SER A 15 32.23 -15.81 -17.06
N ALA A 16 31.99 -14.92 -16.09
CA ALA A 16 30.92 -13.94 -16.16
C ALA A 16 31.23 -12.93 -17.28
N LYS A 17 30.69 -13.16 -18.48
CA LYS A 17 30.66 -12.13 -19.52
C LYS A 17 29.81 -10.97 -18.98
N GLU A 18 30.47 -9.83 -18.80
CA GLU A 18 29.77 -8.56 -18.59
C GLU A 18 28.71 -8.39 -19.68
N LYS A 19 27.44 -8.38 -19.29
CA LYS A 19 26.36 -8.01 -20.18
C LYS A 19 26.51 -6.53 -20.51
N LYS A 20 26.92 -6.22 -21.74
CA LYS A 20 26.78 -4.86 -22.27
C LYS A 20 25.33 -4.39 -22.00
N PRO A 21 25.15 -3.17 -21.49
CA PRO A 21 23.79 -2.63 -21.33
C PRO A 21 23.11 -2.67 -22.71
N ALA A 22 21.86 -3.12 -22.73
CA ALA A 22 21.04 -3.07 -23.94
C ALA A 22 21.04 -1.62 -24.44
N PRO A 23 21.14 -1.39 -25.77
CA PRO A 23 21.15 -0.04 -26.31
C PRO A 23 19.92 0.69 -25.81
N ALA A 24 20.12 1.85 -25.18
CA ALA A 24 19.04 2.76 -24.81
C ALA A 24 18.21 2.97 -26.10
N LEU A 25 16.94 2.57 -26.07
CA LEU A 25 16.02 2.86 -27.17
C LEU A 25 16.08 4.36 -27.41
N ALA A 26 16.58 4.75 -28.59
CA ALA A 26 16.73 6.14 -28.96
C ALA A 26 15.42 6.86 -28.65
N MET A 27 15.48 7.82 -27.73
CA MET A 27 14.39 8.76 -27.53
C MET A 27 14.13 9.39 -28.89
N THR A 28 13.00 9.06 -29.51
CA THR A 28 12.56 9.85 -30.65
C THR A 28 12.44 11.27 -30.16
N HIS A 29 13.30 12.14 -30.68
CA HIS A 29 13.24 13.57 -30.43
C HIS A 29 11.78 14.01 -30.58
N TYR A 30 11.25 14.56 -29.53
CA TYR A 30 9.92 15.11 -29.49
C TYR A 30 9.97 16.37 -30.37
N ASP A 31 9.52 16.25 -31.61
CA ASP A 31 9.37 17.44 -32.47
C ASP A 31 8.42 18.40 -31.78
N ALA A 32 8.98 19.57 -31.46
CA ALA A 32 8.29 20.65 -30.80
C ALA A 32 7.05 21.06 -31.62
N HIS A 33 5.92 21.14 -30.91
CA HIS A 33 4.74 21.93 -31.24
C HIS A 33 3.99 21.64 -32.53
N VAL A 34 3.08 20.67 -32.43
CA VAL A 34 1.77 20.84 -33.04
C VAL A 34 0.81 21.23 -31.92
N GLU A 35 0.45 22.51 -31.83
CA GLU A 35 -0.69 22.98 -31.02
C GLU A 35 -1.94 22.27 -31.49
N LYS A 36 -2.23 21.09 -30.93
CA LYS A 36 -3.53 20.46 -31.11
C LYS A 36 -4.49 21.06 -30.11
N GLU A 37 -5.61 21.49 -30.66
CA GLU A 37 -6.81 22.06 -30.04
C GLU A 37 -6.90 21.80 -28.55
N GLY A 38 -6.87 22.87 -27.74
CA GLY A 38 -7.05 22.78 -26.31
C GLY A 38 -8.32 21.99 -25.94
N LEU A 39 -8.56 21.76 -24.65
CA LEU A 39 -9.64 20.91 -24.13
C LEU A 39 -10.90 20.88 -24.99
N PRO A 40 -11.50 19.70 -25.25
CA PRO A 40 -12.73 19.52 -26.05
C PRO A 40 -13.85 20.47 -25.61
N LYS A 41 -14.69 20.93 -26.56
CA LYS A 41 -15.80 21.86 -26.28
C LYS A 41 -16.72 21.35 -25.17
N SER A 42 -17.02 20.04 -25.13
CA SER A 42 -17.81 19.39 -24.06
C SER A 42 -17.17 19.54 -22.68
N ILE A 43 -15.85 19.40 -22.60
CA ILE A 43 -15.07 19.54 -21.35
C ILE A 43 -15.05 21.00 -20.92
N LYS A 44 -14.79 21.94 -21.84
CA LYS A 44 -14.86 23.39 -21.54
C LYS A 44 -16.22 23.78 -20.96
N LYS A 45 -17.33 23.26 -21.53
CA LYS A 45 -18.70 23.47 -21.02
C LYS A 45 -18.88 22.94 -19.58
N LEU A 46 -18.35 21.74 -19.28
CA LEU A 46 -18.41 21.16 -17.94
C LEU A 46 -17.56 21.95 -16.93
N LEU A 47 -16.37 22.41 -17.31
CA LEU A 47 -15.54 23.26 -16.48
C LEU A 47 -16.24 24.56 -16.09
N LYS A 48 -16.89 25.21 -17.07
CA LYS A 48 -17.71 26.41 -16.84
C LYS A 48 -18.89 26.11 -15.90
N LYS A 49 -19.65 25.03 -16.15
CA LYS A 49 -20.76 24.57 -15.30
C LYS A 49 -20.35 24.37 -13.84
N TYR A 50 -19.20 23.75 -13.59
CA TYR A 50 -18.69 23.50 -12.24
C TYR A 50 -17.85 24.64 -11.68
N LYS A 51 -17.67 25.73 -12.43
CA LYS A 51 -16.83 26.89 -12.08
C LYS A 51 -15.40 26.45 -11.72
N ILE A 52 -14.82 25.53 -12.51
CA ILE A 52 -13.46 25.02 -12.36
C ILE A 52 -12.56 25.71 -13.38
N PRO A 53 -11.52 26.46 -12.97
CA PRO A 53 -10.59 27.06 -13.90
C PRO A 53 -9.81 25.99 -14.68
N ALA A 54 -9.69 26.14 -16.00
CA ALA A 54 -8.94 25.20 -16.85
C ALA A 54 -7.47 25.06 -16.42
N LYS A 55 -6.86 26.14 -15.89
CA LYS A 55 -5.50 26.13 -15.32
C LYS A 55 -5.29 25.13 -14.18
N ASN A 56 -6.36 24.64 -13.56
CA ASN A 56 -6.31 23.67 -12.45
C ASN A 56 -6.23 22.22 -12.93
N ILE A 57 -6.35 21.97 -14.23
CA ILE A 57 -6.34 20.64 -14.82
C ILE A 57 -5.11 20.50 -15.71
N SER A 58 -4.47 19.33 -15.68
CA SER A 58 -3.51 18.86 -16.67
C SER A 58 -4.04 17.58 -17.29
N VAL A 59 -3.92 17.47 -18.60
CA VAL A 59 -4.37 16.30 -19.37
C VAL A 59 -3.29 15.95 -20.39
N TYR A 60 -2.91 14.66 -20.41
CA TYR A 60 -2.08 14.07 -21.43
C TYR A 60 -2.76 12.79 -21.92
N ILE A 61 -3.07 12.73 -23.21
CA ILE A 61 -3.69 11.56 -23.85
C ILE A 61 -2.96 11.29 -25.16
N ARG A 62 -2.42 10.08 -25.31
CA ARG A 62 -1.67 9.65 -26.49
C ARG A 62 -2.05 8.23 -26.89
N ASP A 63 -2.23 7.98 -28.17
CA ASP A 63 -2.21 6.65 -28.75
C ASP A 63 -0.76 6.15 -28.77
N LEU A 64 -0.51 4.97 -28.20
CA LEU A 64 0.84 4.41 -28.08
C LEU A 64 1.53 4.16 -29.43
N ASN A 65 0.75 4.05 -30.50
CA ASN A 65 1.24 3.86 -31.87
C ASN A 65 1.30 5.17 -32.67
N ALA A 66 0.80 6.29 -32.13
CA ALA A 66 0.82 7.57 -32.84
C ALA A 66 2.11 8.36 -32.56
N LYS A 67 2.57 9.14 -33.55
CA LYS A 67 3.73 10.05 -33.40
C LYS A 67 3.42 11.22 -32.48
N SER A 68 2.18 11.71 -32.44
CA SER A 68 1.78 12.87 -31.65
C SER A 68 0.64 12.57 -30.69
N PRO A 69 0.53 13.28 -29.55
CA PRO A 69 -0.57 13.14 -28.61
C PRO A 69 -1.93 13.51 -29.23
N LEU A 70 -2.99 12.89 -28.71
CA LEU A 70 -4.38 13.23 -29.06
C LEU A 70 -4.84 14.50 -28.34
N LEU A 71 -4.35 14.72 -27.11
CA LEU A 71 -4.72 15.86 -26.30
C LEU A 71 -3.63 16.20 -25.30
N GLU A 72 -3.18 17.44 -25.33
CA GLU A 72 -2.29 18.05 -24.36
C GLU A 72 -2.90 19.30 -23.75
N HIS A 73 -2.84 19.42 -22.44
CA HIS A 73 -3.30 20.61 -21.73
C HIS A 73 -2.56 20.77 -20.41
N ASN A 74 -1.80 21.87 -20.24
CA ASN A 74 -0.99 22.16 -19.05
C ASN A 74 -0.07 20.99 -18.65
N ILE A 75 0.51 20.29 -19.60
CA ILE A 75 1.18 19.00 -19.39
C ILE A 75 2.45 19.10 -18.55
N ASP A 76 3.17 20.24 -18.62
CA ASP A 76 4.43 20.46 -17.90
C ASP A 76 4.23 21.03 -16.50
N LYS A 77 2.99 21.40 -16.16
CA LYS A 77 2.70 21.94 -14.85
C LYS A 77 2.82 20.88 -13.76
N LEU A 78 3.76 21.08 -12.84
CA LEU A 78 3.94 20.23 -11.67
C LEU A 78 2.71 20.25 -10.77
N ARG A 79 2.11 19.07 -10.53
CA ARG A 79 0.90 18.90 -9.71
C ARG A 79 1.11 17.84 -8.65
N THR A 80 0.32 17.94 -7.57
CA THR A 80 0.22 16.88 -6.60
C THR A 80 -0.54 15.70 -7.21
N PRO A 81 0.10 14.51 -7.36
CA PRO A 81 -0.52 13.38 -8.05
C PRO A 81 -1.44 12.56 -7.15
N ALA A 82 -1.43 12.80 -5.84
CA ALA A 82 -2.05 11.90 -4.87
C ALA A 82 -1.57 10.44 -5.12
N SER A 83 -2.44 9.46 -4.98
CA SER A 83 -2.07 8.03 -5.09
C SER A 83 -1.68 7.56 -6.49
N THR A 84 -1.69 8.40 -7.54
CA THR A 84 -1.07 8.03 -8.82
C THR A 84 0.47 8.03 -8.72
N MET A 85 1.06 8.66 -7.67
CA MET A 85 2.48 8.52 -7.32
C MET A 85 2.93 7.05 -7.18
N LYS A 86 2.02 6.16 -6.79
CA LYS A 86 2.30 4.72 -6.66
C LYS A 86 2.77 4.07 -7.96
N LEU A 87 2.40 4.64 -9.11
CA LEU A 87 2.87 4.16 -10.41
C LEU A 87 4.39 4.25 -10.53
N LEU A 88 4.98 5.37 -10.06
CA LEU A 88 6.44 5.55 -10.04
C LEU A 88 7.09 4.49 -9.14
N THR A 89 6.60 4.38 -7.90
CA THR A 89 7.18 3.47 -6.91
C THR A 89 7.07 2.02 -7.33
N THR A 90 5.92 1.59 -7.89
CA THR A 90 5.72 0.19 -8.31
C THR A 90 6.46 -0.15 -9.61
N TYR A 91 6.58 0.79 -10.54
CA TYR A 91 7.39 0.60 -11.74
C TYR A 91 8.87 0.51 -11.38
N ALA A 92 9.39 1.46 -10.59
CA ALA A 92 10.78 1.40 -10.13
C ALA A 92 11.09 0.11 -9.37
N ALA A 93 10.14 -0.40 -8.58
CA ALA A 93 10.32 -1.66 -7.87
C ALA A 93 10.38 -2.86 -8.82
N LEU A 94 9.56 -2.92 -9.85
CA LEU A 94 9.65 -3.97 -10.87
C LEU A 94 11.00 -3.92 -11.60
N LYS A 95 11.51 -2.73 -11.91
CA LYS A 95 12.81 -2.56 -12.57
C LYS A 95 13.97 -3.01 -11.71
N GLU A 96 14.01 -2.61 -10.45
CA GLU A 96 15.15 -2.86 -9.54
C GLU A 96 15.13 -4.28 -8.98
N LEU A 97 13.96 -4.76 -8.55
CA LEU A 97 13.84 -6.00 -7.81
C LEU A 97 13.40 -7.19 -8.69
N GLY A 98 12.72 -6.92 -9.79
CA GLY A 98 12.08 -7.95 -10.63
C GLY A 98 10.76 -8.48 -10.02
N PRO A 99 9.87 -9.07 -10.83
CA PRO A 99 8.56 -9.54 -10.38
C PRO A 99 8.62 -10.72 -9.38
N ASN A 100 9.68 -11.53 -9.42
CA ASN A 100 9.85 -12.69 -8.54
C ASN A 100 10.50 -12.37 -7.18
N TYR A 101 10.85 -11.11 -6.93
CA TYR A 101 11.42 -10.71 -5.66
C TYR A 101 10.47 -11.00 -4.50
N SER A 102 10.99 -11.62 -3.44
CA SER A 102 10.27 -11.90 -2.19
C SER A 102 11.03 -11.33 -1.01
N TRP A 103 10.28 -10.85 -0.02
CA TRP A 103 10.85 -10.40 1.25
C TRP A 103 10.99 -11.57 2.20
N ARG A 104 12.04 -11.53 3.02
CA ARG A 104 12.23 -12.50 4.09
C ARG A 104 11.80 -11.94 5.45
N THR A 105 11.38 -12.81 6.33
CA THR A 105 11.29 -12.61 7.78
C THR A 105 12.07 -13.72 8.44
N GLU A 106 13.03 -13.39 9.26
CA GLU A 106 13.89 -14.37 9.92
C GLU A 106 13.48 -14.54 11.37
N VAL A 107 13.56 -15.78 11.84
CA VAL A 107 13.34 -16.15 13.24
C VAL A 107 14.66 -16.70 13.77
N TRP A 108 15.11 -16.16 14.90
CA TRP A 108 16.37 -16.50 15.54
C TRP A 108 16.12 -16.88 16.99
N THR A 109 16.97 -17.78 17.53
CA THR A 109 16.98 -18.15 18.93
C THR A 109 18.20 -17.59 19.63
N ARG A 110 18.04 -17.11 20.85
CA ARG A 110 19.08 -16.67 21.75
C ARG A 110 18.98 -17.51 23.02
N GLY A 111 19.97 -18.35 23.25
CA GLY A 111 19.97 -19.35 24.34
C GLY A 111 19.76 -20.77 23.83
N GLU A 112 19.68 -21.72 24.72
CA GLU A 112 19.63 -23.15 24.42
C GLU A 112 18.22 -23.60 24.03
N LEU A 113 18.09 -24.30 22.89
CA LEU A 113 16.88 -25.00 22.47
C LEU A 113 17.05 -26.52 22.68
N LYS A 114 16.33 -27.07 23.66
CA LYS A 114 16.39 -28.50 23.99
C LYS A 114 14.98 -29.07 24.17
N ASP A 115 14.69 -30.19 23.53
CA ASP A 115 13.40 -30.94 23.61
C ASP A 115 12.17 -30.09 23.27
N GLY A 116 12.39 -29.03 22.47
CA GLY A 116 11.36 -28.07 22.09
C GLY A 116 11.17 -26.91 23.07
N VAL A 117 11.95 -26.85 24.13
CA VAL A 117 11.96 -25.74 25.10
C VAL A 117 13.12 -24.80 24.77
N LEU A 118 12.82 -23.56 24.48
CA LEU A 118 13.81 -22.50 24.32
C LEU A 118 14.07 -21.85 25.68
N ASN A 119 15.20 -22.16 26.29
CA ASN A 119 15.71 -21.49 27.49
C ASN A 119 16.41 -20.19 27.10
N GLY A 120 15.62 -19.23 26.61
CA GLY A 120 16.12 -17.97 26.06
C GLY A 120 15.07 -17.23 25.26
N ASP A 121 15.53 -16.24 24.49
CA ASP A 121 14.67 -15.34 23.75
C ASP A 121 14.43 -15.81 22.30
N LEU A 122 13.24 -15.54 21.76
CA LEU A 122 12.95 -15.69 20.33
C LEU A 122 13.00 -14.33 19.66
N ILE A 123 13.78 -14.20 18.59
CA ILE A 123 13.97 -12.94 17.87
C ILE A 123 13.28 -13.03 16.51
N LEU A 124 12.42 -12.06 16.23
CA LEU A 124 11.74 -11.90 14.93
C LEU A 124 12.37 -10.70 14.21
N LYS A 125 13.09 -10.96 13.11
CA LYS A 125 13.77 -9.94 12.32
C LYS A 125 13.06 -9.73 10.99
N GLY A 126 12.61 -8.48 10.76
CA GLY A 126 11.95 -8.07 9.54
C GLY A 126 12.88 -7.45 8.50
N TYR A 127 12.54 -7.66 7.24
CA TYR A 127 13.24 -7.07 6.09
C TYR A 127 12.30 -6.26 5.20
N GLY A 128 11.20 -5.78 5.76
CA GLY A 128 10.29 -4.87 5.09
C GLY A 128 9.16 -5.52 4.30
N ASP A 129 8.80 -6.78 4.58
CA ASP A 129 7.69 -7.45 3.90
C ASP A 129 6.41 -6.59 3.96
N PRO A 130 5.88 -6.13 2.80
CA PRO A 130 4.67 -5.33 2.76
C PRO A 130 3.39 -6.14 3.03
N PHE A 131 3.46 -7.49 3.00
CA PHE A 131 2.28 -8.36 2.98
C PHE A 131 2.34 -9.49 4.02
N LEU A 132 3.00 -9.28 5.15
CA LEU A 132 2.92 -10.21 6.28
C LEU A 132 1.55 -10.06 6.97
N VAL A 133 0.49 -10.50 6.27
CA VAL A 133 -0.90 -10.47 6.76
C VAL A 133 -1.20 -11.64 7.68
N TYR A 134 -2.44 -11.69 8.19
CA TYR A 134 -2.90 -12.69 9.18
C TYR A 134 -2.55 -14.12 8.78
N GLU A 135 -2.89 -14.52 7.57
CA GLU A 135 -2.68 -15.88 7.05
C GLU A 135 -1.19 -16.20 6.90
N GLN A 136 -0.39 -15.24 6.46
CA GLN A 136 1.05 -15.42 6.26
C GLN A 136 1.78 -15.52 7.60
N PHE A 137 1.41 -14.67 8.55
CA PHE A 137 2.02 -14.67 9.86
C PHE A 137 1.61 -15.90 10.67
N TRP A 138 0.36 -16.35 10.54
CA TRP A 138 -0.10 -17.61 11.12
C TRP A 138 0.70 -18.80 10.58
N LYS A 139 0.93 -18.86 9.25
CA LYS A 139 1.77 -19.91 8.64
C LYS A 139 3.20 -19.89 9.20
N LEU A 140 3.80 -18.70 9.36
CA LEU A 140 5.11 -18.57 9.97
C LEU A 140 5.10 -19.17 11.38
N VAL A 141 4.19 -18.74 12.26
CA VAL A 141 4.10 -19.22 13.66
C VAL A 141 3.82 -20.72 13.72
N LYS A 142 2.93 -21.23 12.84
CA LYS A 142 2.64 -22.67 12.73
C LYS A 142 3.90 -23.45 12.35
N THR A 143 4.69 -22.95 11.40
CA THR A 143 5.94 -23.60 10.99
C THR A 143 6.94 -23.71 12.13
N LEU A 144 7.01 -22.72 13.04
CA LEU A 144 7.87 -22.83 14.23
C LEU A 144 7.44 -24.00 15.14
N ARG A 145 6.11 -24.18 15.31
CA ARG A 145 5.55 -25.33 16.05
C ARG A 145 5.88 -26.66 15.35
N ASP A 146 5.71 -26.73 14.03
CA ASP A 146 5.97 -27.94 13.24
C ASP A 146 7.46 -28.34 13.27
N LYS A 147 8.35 -27.36 13.42
CA LYS A 147 9.79 -27.56 13.62
C LYS A 147 10.17 -27.97 15.07
N GLY A 148 9.18 -28.18 15.92
CA GLY A 148 9.39 -28.72 17.26
C GLY A 148 9.53 -27.68 18.37
N LEU A 149 9.47 -26.36 18.09
CA LEU A 149 9.48 -25.34 19.14
C LEU A 149 8.15 -25.39 19.89
N LYS A 150 8.19 -25.68 21.21
CA LYS A 150 6.99 -25.85 22.05
C LYS A 150 6.82 -24.72 23.04
N ASP A 151 7.88 -24.37 23.74
CA ASP A 151 7.86 -23.46 24.88
C ASP A 151 8.95 -22.42 24.77
N ILE A 152 8.62 -21.15 25.05
CA ILE A 152 9.55 -20.03 25.07
C ILE A 152 9.60 -19.50 26.50
N GLN A 153 10.77 -19.64 27.16
CA GLN A 153 10.97 -19.20 28.55
C GLN A 153 11.35 -17.72 28.65
N GLY A 154 12.07 -17.21 27.64
CA GLY A 154 12.50 -15.81 27.53
C GLY A 154 11.53 -14.92 26.78
N ASP A 155 12.05 -13.81 26.30
CA ASP A 155 11.29 -12.71 25.67
C ASP A 155 11.12 -12.90 24.15
N ILE A 156 10.18 -12.17 23.57
CA ILE A 156 10.09 -12.00 22.12
C ILE A 156 10.76 -10.67 21.76
N ILE A 157 11.87 -10.77 21.05
CA ILE A 157 12.63 -9.61 20.59
C ILE A 157 12.23 -9.27 19.16
N ILE A 158 11.86 -8.02 18.90
CA ILE A 158 11.55 -7.53 17.58
C ILE A 158 12.74 -6.74 17.04
N ASP A 159 13.33 -7.22 15.93
CA ASP A 159 14.42 -6.56 15.22
C ASP A 159 13.89 -5.84 13.98
N ASN A 160 13.79 -4.51 14.09
CA ASN A 160 13.39 -3.59 13.03
C ASN A 160 14.57 -2.86 12.38
N SER A 161 15.80 -3.28 12.64
CA SER A 161 17.02 -2.54 12.26
C SER A 161 17.25 -2.40 10.76
N TYR A 162 16.53 -3.16 9.94
CA TYR A 162 16.60 -3.05 8.47
C TYR A 162 16.05 -1.72 7.93
N PHE A 163 15.21 -1.02 8.68
CA PHE A 163 14.74 0.33 8.36
C PHE A 163 15.13 1.32 9.46
N GLN A 164 15.46 2.54 9.06
CA GLN A 164 15.68 3.67 9.97
C GLN A 164 14.69 4.76 9.61
N LEU A 165 13.74 4.99 10.51
CA LEU A 165 12.65 5.92 10.32
C LEU A 165 12.78 7.08 11.30
N ALA A 166 12.55 8.29 10.80
CA ALA A 166 12.40 9.45 11.68
C ALA A 166 11.14 9.28 12.54
N LYS A 167 11.16 9.79 13.77
CA LYS A 167 9.95 9.89 14.59
C LYS A 167 8.91 10.71 13.82
N SER A 168 7.80 10.09 13.44
CA SER A 168 6.74 10.75 12.70
C SER A 168 5.49 10.91 13.56
N ASP A 169 4.91 12.11 13.53
CA ASP A 169 3.58 12.32 14.07
C ASP A 169 2.54 11.73 13.10
N ARG A 170 1.85 10.69 13.54
CA ARG A 170 0.77 10.05 12.77
C ARG A 170 -0.37 11.02 12.43
N ALA A 171 -0.53 12.10 13.21
CA ALA A 171 -1.55 13.11 13.00
C ALA A 171 -1.16 14.17 11.96
N LYS A 172 0.13 14.32 11.63
CA LYS A 172 0.70 15.41 10.82
C LYS A 172 -0.03 15.63 9.49
N PHE A 173 -0.45 14.56 8.82
CA PHE A 173 -1.05 14.67 7.50
C PHE A 173 -2.48 15.25 7.50
N ASP A 174 -3.36 14.74 8.40
CA ASP A 174 -4.80 15.04 8.39
C ASP A 174 -5.48 15.05 9.78
N GLY A 175 -4.71 15.08 10.85
CA GLY A 175 -5.23 15.06 12.23
C GLY A 175 -5.86 13.74 12.67
N LYS A 176 -5.61 12.61 11.95
CA LYS A 176 -6.26 11.31 12.19
C LYS A 176 -5.24 10.20 12.48
N PRO A 177 -4.58 10.21 13.64
CA PRO A 177 -3.44 9.34 13.93
C PRO A 177 -3.75 7.83 13.87
N PHE A 178 -4.99 7.43 14.12
CA PHE A 178 -5.40 6.02 14.15
C PHE A 178 -5.93 5.47 12.83
N ARG A 179 -5.87 6.26 11.74
CA ARG A 179 -6.19 5.73 10.42
C ARG A 179 -5.05 4.84 9.92
N VAL A 180 -5.41 3.68 9.37
CA VAL A 180 -4.42 2.69 8.88
C VAL A 180 -3.47 3.30 7.84
N TYR A 181 -3.94 4.18 6.96
CA TYR A 181 -3.09 4.84 5.97
C TYR A 181 -2.04 5.80 6.58
N ASN A 182 -2.21 6.20 7.86
CA ASN A 182 -1.22 6.97 8.64
C ASN A 182 -0.33 6.08 9.53
N ALA A 183 -0.49 4.76 9.46
CA ALA A 183 0.38 3.84 10.18
C ALA A 183 1.85 4.08 9.80
N PRO A 184 2.78 4.10 10.76
CA PRO A 184 4.20 4.18 10.48
C PRO A 184 4.66 2.90 9.80
N SER A 185 5.70 2.98 8.97
CA SER A 185 6.37 1.81 8.43
C SER A 185 7.19 1.11 9.51
N SER A 186 7.57 -0.14 9.27
CA SER A 186 8.45 -0.92 10.14
C SER A 186 9.08 -2.05 9.34
N ALA A 187 10.31 -2.44 9.64
CA ALA A 187 10.95 -3.55 8.93
C ALA A 187 10.21 -4.88 9.18
N LEU A 188 9.65 -5.07 10.37
CA LEU A 188 8.72 -6.14 10.68
C LEU A 188 7.33 -5.54 10.92
N MET A 189 6.42 -5.74 9.97
CA MET A 189 5.07 -5.19 10.04
C MET A 189 4.03 -6.29 9.86
N PHE A 190 3.15 -6.45 10.82
CA PHE A 190 2.02 -7.38 10.75
C PHE A 190 0.74 -6.66 10.31
N ASN A 191 0.04 -7.26 9.32
CA ASN A 191 -1.33 -6.92 8.90
C ASN A 191 -1.58 -5.41 8.73
N PHE A 192 -0.63 -4.68 8.12
CA PHE A 192 -0.68 -3.22 7.91
C PHE A 192 -0.85 -2.40 9.20
N GLN A 193 -0.49 -2.96 10.36
CA GLN A 193 -0.82 -2.44 11.71
C GLN A 193 -2.34 -2.23 11.92
N ALA A 194 -3.16 -2.95 11.19
CA ALA A 194 -4.60 -2.78 11.20
C ALA A 194 -5.26 -3.72 12.20
N THR A 195 -5.81 -3.16 13.28
CA THR A 195 -6.77 -3.84 14.14
C THR A 195 -8.17 -3.61 13.60
N ARG A 196 -8.90 -4.70 13.40
CA ARG A 196 -10.29 -4.71 12.97
C ARG A 196 -11.18 -4.76 14.21
N PHE A 197 -11.83 -3.66 14.54
CA PHE A 197 -12.78 -3.59 15.64
C PHE A 197 -14.18 -3.94 15.14
N LEU A 198 -14.75 -5.01 15.66
CA LEU A 198 -16.15 -5.39 15.45
C LEU A 198 -17.01 -4.65 16.48
N PHE A 199 -17.95 -3.83 16.01
CA PHE A 199 -18.97 -3.16 16.83
C PHE A 199 -20.27 -3.92 16.68
N LYS A 200 -20.75 -4.55 17.77
CA LYS A 200 -21.96 -5.35 17.82
C LYS A 200 -22.94 -4.73 18.81
N PRO A 201 -24.02 -4.09 18.32
CA PRO A 201 -25.06 -3.57 19.19
C PRO A 201 -25.80 -4.73 19.85
N ILE A 202 -25.95 -4.69 21.16
CA ILE A 202 -26.73 -5.64 21.97
C ILE A 202 -27.86 -4.83 22.59
N GLU A 203 -29.09 -5.03 22.05
CA GLU A 203 -30.29 -4.44 22.61
C GLU A 203 -30.82 -5.30 23.74
N LYS A 204 -31.18 -4.68 24.89
CA LYS A 204 -31.92 -5.40 25.94
C LYS A 204 -33.40 -5.45 25.54
N THR A 205 -33.92 -6.63 25.37
CA THR A 205 -35.35 -6.85 25.17
C THR A 205 -36.13 -6.28 26.37
N GLN A 206 -37.00 -5.28 26.13
CA GLN A 206 -37.92 -4.79 27.19
C GLN A 206 -39.24 -5.49 27.07
N THR A 207 -39.61 -6.24 28.11
CA THR A 207 -40.92 -6.89 28.27
C THR A 207 -42.04 -5.90 28.66
N SER A 208 -41.80 -4.62 28.74
CA SER A 208 -42.79 -3.62 29.17
C SER A 208 -43.23 -2.71 28.02
N LEU A 209 -44.50 -2.71 27.72
CA LEU A 209 -45.19 -1.97 26.66
C LEU A 209 -45.33 -0.45 26.89
N LYS A 210 -44.82 0.12 27.97
CA LYS A 210 -44.98 1.54 28.31
C LYS A 210 -43.66 2.27 28.41
N LYS A 211 -43.40 3.11 27.43
CA LYS A 211 -42.41 4.19 27.22
C LYS A 211 -41.35 3.94 26.13
N LYS A 212 -41.62 4.52 24.95
CA LYS A 212 -40.82 4.48 23.71
C LYS A 212 -39.50 5.32 23.72
N LYS A 213 -38.88 5.73 24.85
CA LYS A 213 -37.90 6.84 24.80
C LYS A 213 -36.41 6.47 24.84
N ALA A 214 -35.99 5.26 25.17
CA ALA A 214 -34.57 4.91 25.15
C ALA A 214 -34.32 3.52 24.57
N VAL A 215 -33.24 3.32 23.77
CA VAL A 215 -32.71 1.99 23.50
C VAL A 215 -31.89 1.59 24.71
N LYS A 216 -32.39 0.65 25.52
CA LYS A 216 -31.57 0.05 26.58
C LYS A 216 -30.69 -1.03 25.93
N GLY A 217 -29.40 -0.92 26.09
CA GLY A 217 -28.45 -1.86 25.54
C GLY A 217 -27.03 -1.28 25.53
N LYS A 218 -26.10 -2.09 25.07
CA LYS A 218 -24.69 -1.71 24.96
C LYS A 218 -24.16 -2.05 23.56
N VAL A 219 -23.02 -1.49 23.21
CA VAL A 219 -22.28 -1.91 22.04
C VAL A 219 -21.08 -2.72 22.52
N GLU A 220 -21.03 -3.99 22.17
CA GLU A 220 -19.85 -4.81 22.37
C GLU A 220 -18.80 -4.45 21.31
N ILE A 221 -17.53 -4.34 21.73
CA ILE A 221 -16.40 -4.03 20.85
C ILE A 221 -15.41 -5.17 20.95
N ILE A 222 -15.19 -5.88 19.84
CA ILE A 222 -14.29 -7.01 19.76
C ILE A 222 -13.14 -6.66 18.81
N PRO A 223 -11.90 -6.52 19.30
CA PRO A 223 -10.74 -6.35 18.44
C PRO A 223 -10.37 -7.68 17.76
N LEU A 224 -9.96 -7.65 16.49
CA LEU A 224 -9.49 -8.78 15.72
C LEU A 224 -8.19 -8.41 14.97
N PRO A 225 -7.08 -9.14 15.15
CA PRO A 225 -6.92 -10.24 16.11
C PRO A 225 -7.24 -9.79 17.55
N LYS A 226 -7.52 -10.75 18.42
CA LYS A 226 -7.63 -10.45 19.86
C LYS A 226 -6.33 -9.79 20.30
N ILE A 227 -6.40 -8.57 20.75
CA ILE A 227 -5.23 -7.88 21.28
C ILE A 227 -5.29 -8.06 22.80
N ASN A 228 -4.75 -9.17 23.28
CA ASN A 228 -4.58 -9.38 24.70
C ASN A 228 -3.58 -8.32 25.22
N GLY A 229 -3.99 -7.51 26.18
CA GLY A 229 -3.17 -6.42 26.72
C GLY A 229 -3.64 -5.01 26.35
N PHE A 230 -4.71 -4.87 25.54
CA PHE A 230 -5.40 -3.59 25.42
C PHE A 230 -6.58 -3.51 26.39
N ASP A 231 -6.44 -2.70 27.43
CA ASP A 231 -7.60 -2.24 28.20
C ASP A 231 -8.41 -1.28 27.34
N VAL A 232 -9.56 -1.75 26.84
CA VAL A 232 -10.48 -0.98 26.02
C VAL A 232 -11.55 -0.34 26.90
N ASP A 233 -11.40 0.94 27.15
CA ASP A 233 -12.45 1.75 27.78
C ASP A 233 -13.55 2.08 26.75
N ASN A 234 -14.63 1.32 26.81
CA ASN A 234 -15.76 1.44 25.90
C ASN A 234 -16.79 2.47 26.39
N GLN A 235 -16.73 3.67 25.87
CA GLN A 235 -17.64 4.79 26.15
C GLN A 235 -18.66 5.03 25.01
N ILE A 236 -19.01 3.97 24.23
CA ILE A 236 -19.99 4.08 23.17
C ILE A 236 -21.42 4.06 23.71
N LYS A 237 -22.20 5.07 23.34
CA LYS A 237 -23.62 5.15 23.67
C LYS A 237 -24.45 4.58 22.53
N LEU A 238 -25.28 3.56 22.83
CA LEU A 238 -26.24 3.02 21.86
C LEU A 238 -27.40 4.00 21.68
N THR A 239 -27.73 4.31 20.42
CA THR A 239 -28.77 5.30 20.06
C THR A 239 -29.80 4.72 19.11
N LYS A 240 -31.02 5.31 19.13
CA LYS A 240 -32.06 5.10 18.12
C LYS A 240 -31.72 5.88 16.86
N GLY A 241 -32.34 5.52 15.74
CA GLY A 241 -32.32 6.31 14.53
C GLY A 241 -31.75 5.56 13.31
N LYS A 242 -31.78 6.25 12.17
CA LYS A 242 -31.26 5.70 10.90
C LYS A 242 -29.74 5.55 10.98
N CYS A 243 -29.20 4.48 10.40
CA CYS A 243 -27.75 4.34 10.28
C CYS A 243 -27.21 5.37 9.28
N ARG A 244 -26.59 6.42 9.80
CA ARG A 244 -25.87 7.43 9.02
C ARG A 244 -24.37 7.34 9.34
N ARG A 245 -23.52 7.79 8.44
CA ARG A 245 -22.05 7.76 8.59
C ARG A 245 -21.58 8.36 9.92
N ALA A 246 -22.25 9.39 10.44
CA ALA A 246 -21.94 10.00 11.72
C ALA A 246 -22.21 9.05 12.91
N HIS A 247 -23.14 8.11 12.80
CA HIS A 247 -23.62 7.23 13.85
C HIS A 247 -22.85 5.91 13.98
N TYR A 248 -21.78 5.69 13.20
CA TYR A 248 -20.86 4.57 13.34
C TYR A 248 -19.39 5.01 13.12
N ARG A 249 -19.06 6.25 13.51
CA ARG A 249 -17.69 6.79 13.45
C ARG A 249 -17.20 7.15 14.85
N PRO A 250 -16.93 6.13 15.70
CA PRO A 250 -16.41 6.38 17.03
C PRO A 250 -15.05 7.09 16.96
N LYS A 251 -14.79 7.88 17.99
CA LYS A 251 -13.50 8.51 18.22
C LYS A 251 -12.63 7.55 19.04
N PHE A 252 -11.40 7.39 18.60
CA PHE A 252 -10.38 6.61 19.29
C PHE A 252 -9.36 7.55 19.90
N SER A 253 -8.94 7.26 21.11
CA SER A 253 -7.83 7.94 21.78
C SER A 253 -7.05 6.91 22.59
N ARG A 254 -5.74 7.11 22.75
CA ARG A 254 -4.86 6.27 23.56
C ARG A 254 -4.07 7.17 24.50
N ASN A 255 -4.06 6.85 25.78
CA ASN A 255 -3.29 7.61 26.75
C ASN A 255 -1.82 7.13 26.81
N LYS A 256 -0.97 7.80 27.60
CA LYS A 256 0.45 7.45 27.75
C LYS A 256 0.65 6.05 28.35
N GLN A 257 -0.27 5.58 29.19
CA GLN A 257 -0.25 4.25 29.80
C GLN A 257 -0.75 3.15 28.85
N GLY A 258 -1.11 3.51 27.61
CA GLY A 258 -1.55 2.54 26.60
C GLY A 258 -3.03 2.20 26.61
N LYS A 259 -3.83 2.72 27.54
CA LYS A 259 -5.28 2.50 27.61
C LYS A 259 -5.98 3.10 26.40
N LEU A 260 -6.77 2.28 25.68
CA LEU A 260 -7.51 2.68 24.48
C LEU A 260 -8.94 3.08 24.84
N THR A 261 -9.30 4.35 24.72
CA THR A 261 -10.68 4.82 24.89
C THR A 261 -11.39 4.92 23.55
N ILE A 262 -12.58 4.34 23.44
CA ILE A 262 -13.44 4.39 22.26
C ILE A 262 -14.77 5.03 22.65
N LYS A 263 -15.05 6.23 22.13
CA LYS A 263 -16.22 7.00 22.50
C LYS A 263 -17.04 7.53 21.34
N GLY A 264 -18.33 7.75 21.57
CA GLY A 264 -19.25 8.32 20.59
C GLY A 264 -20.62 7.66 20.62
N ASN A 265 -21.43 7.94 19.59
CA ASN A 265 -22.74 7.37 19.44
C ASN A 265 -22.73 6.28 18.36
N TYR A 266 -23.46 5.19 18.63
CA TYR A 266 -23.65 4.11 17.66
C TYR A 266 -25.15 3.81 17.52
N ALA A 267 -25.68 3.90 16.30
CA ALA A 267 -27.09 3.62 16.08
C ALA A 267 -27.34 2.10 15.98
N ALA A 268 -28.31 1.57 16.73
CA ALA A 268 -28.66 0.15 16.70
C ALA A 268 -28.98 -0.34 15.27
N LYS A 269 -29.67 0.49 14.46
CA LYS A 269 -29.95 0.19 13.05
C LYS A 269 -28.69 0.06 12.16
N CYS A 270 -27.50 0.43 12.62
CA CYS A 270 -26.25 0.15 11.91
C CYS A 270 -25.88 -1.32 11.92
N LYS A 271 -26.55 -2.13 12.72
CA LYS A 271 -26.24 -3.56 12.90
C LYS A 271 -24.73 -3.72 13.24
N GLN A 272 -24.19 -4.86 12.94
CA GLN A 272 -22.77 -5.16 13.13
C GLN A 272 -21.93 -4.43 12.06
N GLN A 273 -20.86 -3.74 12.48
CA GLN A 273 -19.94 -3.03 11.58
C GLN A 273 -18.50 -3.29 12.00
N PHE A 274 -17.60 -3.27 11.01
CA PHE A 274 -16.17 -3.32 11.24
C PHE A 274 -15.52 -1.97 11.03
N ILE A 275 -14.59 -1.62 11.90
CA ILE A 275 -13.80 -0.38 11.80
C ILE A 275 -12.32 -0.74 11.95
N LEU A 276 -11.52 -0.40 10.93
CA LEU A 276 -10.08 -0.62 10.94
C LEU A 276 -9.36 0.59 11.55
N ARG A 277 -8.45 0.33 12.52
CA ARG A 277 -7.59 1.35 13.14
C ARG A 277 -6.20 0.79 13.41
N ALA A 278 -5.20 1.65 13.33
CA ALA A 278 -3.84 1.39 13.77
C ALA A 278 -3.64 2.00 15.16
N VAL A 279 -3.85 1.22 16.21
CA VAL A 279 -3.90 1.72 17.61
C VAL A 279 -2.66 1.40 18.44
N SER A 280 -1.81 0.48 17.97
CA SER A 280 -0.58 0.01 18.61
C SER A 280 0.68 0.56 17.92
N THR A 281 1.85 0.37 18.53
CA THR A 281 3.12 0.46 17.80
C THR A 281 3.28 -0.77 16.89
N PRO A 282 4.19 -0.75 15.91
CA PRO A 282 4.47 -1.93 15.09
C PRO A 282 4.87 -3.14 15.92
N GLU A 283 5.75 -2.94 16.88
CA GLU A 283 6.31 -3.98 17.76
C GLU A 283 5.21 -4.60 18.64
N GLU A 284 4.38 -3.77 19.29
CA GLU A 284 3.23 -4.25 20.07
C GLU A 284 2.26 -5.05 19.20
N HIS A 285 2.05 -4.61 17.95
CA HIS A 285 1.11 -5.28 17.04
C HIS A 285 1.59 -6.67 16.64
N VAL A 286 2.87 -6.80 16.31
CA VAL A 286 3.53 -8.07 15.99
C VAL A 286 3.55 -8.99 17.20
N PHE A 287 4.01 -8.50 18.36
CA PHE A 287 4.11 -9.28 19.59
C PHE A 287 2.75 -9.85 20.02
N ASN A 288 1.70 -9.01 20.05
CA ASN A 288 0.38 -9.46 20.44
C ASN A 288 -0.18 -10.53 19.49
N ALA A 289 0.03 -10.34 18.17
CA ALA A 289 -0.39 -11.35 17.20
C ALA A 289 0.40 -12.66 17.33
N PHE A 290 1.73 -12.56 17.53
CA PHE A 290 2.56 -13.74 17.76
C PHE A 290 2.08 -14.51 18.98
N ARG A 291 1.92 -13.83 20.13
CA ARG A 291 1.47 -14.44 21.37
C ARG A 291 0.11 -15.11 21.22
N ASP A 292 -0.86 -14.44 20.59
CA ASP A 292 -2.20 -14.99 20.39
C ASP A 292 -2.14 -16.27 19.52
N PHE A 293 -1.43 -16.24 18.39
CA PHE A 293 -1.25 -17.43 17.54
C PHE A 293 -0.48 -18.54 18.25
N TRP A 294 0.55 -18.18 19.02
CA TRP A 294 1.38 -19.12 19.74
C TRP A 294 0.58 -19.91 20.76
N ILE A 295 -0.25 -19.22 21.55
CA ILE A 295 -1.15 -19.82 22.55
C ILE A 295 -2.26 -20.64 21.87
N ASP A 296 -2.88 -20.14 20.80
CA ASP A 296 -3.91 -20.87 20.05
C ASP A 296 -3.34 -22.20 19.48
N LEU A 297 -2.08 -22.21 19.09
CA LEU A 297 -1.35 -23.41 18.66
C LEU A 297 -0.75 -24.23 19.81
N LYS A 298 -1.20 -24.00 21.05
CA LYS A 298 -0.77 -24.74 22.26
C LYS A 298 0.72 -24.57 22.62
N GLY A 299 1.32 -23.43 22.26
CA GLY A 299 2.64 -23.03 22.74
C GLY A 299 2.54 -22.27 24.07
N THR A 300 3.62 -22.27 24.86
CA THR A 300 3.74 -21.42 26.04
C THR A 300 4.76 -20.31 25.81
N LEU A 301 4.50 -19.13 26.40
CA LEU A 301 5.37 -17.97 26.37
C LEU A 301 5.34 -17.29 27.74
N LYS A 302 6.48 -17.29 28.44
CA LYS A 302 6.62 -16.62 29.74
C LYS A 302 7.06 -15.17 29.62
N GLY A 303 7.82 -14.87 28.59
CA GLY A 303 8.44 -13.57 28.42
C GLY A 303 7.50 -12.49 27.87
N LYS A 304 8.07 -11.35 27.66
CA LYS A 304 7.41 -10.09 27.22
C LYS A 304 8.02 -9.56 25.93
N LEU A 305 7.45 -8.48 25.40
CA LEU A 305 8.02 -7.76 24.28
C LEU A 305 9.32 -7.04 24.65
N LYS A 306 10.35 -7.26 23.83
CA LYS A 306 11.57 -6.42 23.78
C LYS A 306 11.81 -5.92 22.35
N VAL A 307 12.50 -4.80 22.23
CA VAL A 307 13.05 -4.32 20.94
C VAL A 307 14.54 -4.47 21.00
N GLY A 308 15.13 -5.09 19.99
CA GLY A 308 16.57 -5.40 19.98
C GLY A 308 17.06 -5.76 18.59
N ARG A 309 18.25 -6.32 18.51
CA ARG A 309 18.89 -6.77 17.26
C ARG A 309 19.40 -8.18 17.40
N VAL A 310 19.44 -8.88 16.29
CA VAL A 310 20.16 -10.14 16.16
C VAL A 310 21.65 -9.88 16.38
N SER A 311 22.31 -10.73 17.15
CA SER A 311 23.76 -10.72 17.44
C SER A 311 24.47 -11.90 16.77
N ALA A 312 25.78 -11.88 16.79
CA ALA A 312 26.61 -12.95 16.20
C ALA A 312 26.43 -14.32 16.88
N ASN A 313 26.03 -14.32 18.17
CA ASN A 313 25.82 -15.54 18.93
C ASN A 313 24.39 -16.11 18.84
N ASP A 314 23.51 -15.47 18.09
CA ASP A 314 22.14 -15.96 17.91
C ASP A 314 22.09 -16.98 16.77
N GLU A 315 21.27 -18.02 16.91
CA GLU A 315 21.11 -19.07 15.90
C GLU A 315 19.85 -18.84 15.05
N ARG A 316 20.02 -18.95 13.71
CA ARG A 316 18.88 -18.78 12.79
C ARG A 316 18.04 -20.05 12.74
N PHE A 317 16.86 -19.99 13.35
CA PHE A 317 15.92 -21.09 13.43
C PHE A 317 15.07 -21.29 12.17
N HIS A 318 14.58 -20.17 11.58
CA HIS A 318 13.71 -20.25 10.40
C HIS A 318 13.79 -18.98 9.53
N VAL A 319 13.54 -19.16 8.24
CA VAL A 319 13.35 -18.07 7.27
C VAL A 319 12.00 -18.26 6.60
N TYR A 320 11.14 -17.28 6.73
CA TYR A 320 9.89 -17.17 5.98
C TYR A 320 10.11 -16.28 4.75
N SER A 321 9.53 -16.67 3.60
CA SER A 321 9.50 -15.86 2.37
C SER A 321 8.08 -15.42 2.04
N SER A 322 7.92 -14.14 1.72
CA SER A 322 6.62 -13.56 1.33
C SER A 322 6.16 -14.01 -0.06
N PRO A 323 4.90 -13.78 -0.44
CA PRO A 323 4.50 -13.74 -1.84
C PRO A 323 5.38 -12.79 -2.65
N THR A 324 5.43 -12.99 -3.97
CA THR A 324 6.30 -12.23 -4.87
C THR A 324 5.88 -10.76 -5.03
N LEU A 325 6.80 -9.91 -5.49
CA LEU A 325 6.50 -8.51 -5.81
C LEU A 325 5.38 -8.40 -6.85
N GLY A 326 5.38 -9.25 -7.89
CA GLY A 326 4.36 -9.26 -8.93
C GLY A 326 2.94 -9.46 -8.37
N GLU A 327 2.78 -10.34 -7.37
CA GLU A 327 1.52 -10.54 -6.66
C GLU A 327 1.15 -9.33 -5.78
N GLN A 328 2.13 -8.78 -5.09
CA GLN A 328 1.90 -7.70 -4.12
C GLN A 328 1.58 -6.35 -4.79
N ILE A 329 2.18 -6.02 -5.95
CA ILE A 329 1.87 -4.75 -6.63
C ILE A 329 0.41 -4.64 -7.07
N ARG A 330 -0.27 -5.77 -7.32
CA ARG A 330 -1.72 -5.79 -7.60
C ARG A 330 -2.51 -5.25 -6.41
N LEU A 331 -2.14 -5.65 -5.20
CA LEU A 331 -2.77 -5.14 -3.97
C LEU A 331 -2.45 -3.67 -3.72
N ILE A 332 -1.21 -3.26 -4.01
CA ILE A 332 -0.77 -1.86 -3.90
C ILE A 332 -1.60 -0.97 -4.83
N ASN A 333 -1.68 -1.30 -6.11
CA ASN A 333 -2.27 -0.42 -7.12
C ASN A 333 -3.80 -0.52 -7.17
N LYS A 334 -4.38 -1.73 -7.15
CA LYS A 334 -5.85 -1.92 -7.20
C LYS A 334 -6.56 -1.33 -5.97
N TRP A 335 -6.00 -1.53 -4.77
CA TRP A 335 -6.60 -1.04 -3.52
C TRP A 335 -5.98 0.25 -3.00
N SER A 336 -4.99 0.76 -3.72
CA SER A 336 -4.29 2.00 -3.35
C SER A 336 -3.67 1.95 -1.95
N ASN A 337 -3.03 0.82 -1.60
CA ASN A 337 -2.51 0.59 -0.26
C ASN A 337 -1.27 1.45 0.03
N ASN A 338 -1.42 2.44 0.91
CA ASN A 338 -0.35 3.37 1.27
C ASN A 338 0.74 2.70 2.10
N VAL A 339 0.35 1.79 3.00
CA VAL A 339 1.28 1.14 3.93
C VAL A 339 2.25 0.26 3.15
N MET A 340 1.73 -0.61 2.27
CA MET A 340 2.56 -1.44 1.39
C MET A 340 3.49 -0.60 0.51
N THR A 341 3.01 0.53 -0.02
CA THR A 341 3.84 1.38 -0.89
C THR A 341 4.98 2.04 -0.13
N LYS A 342 4.76 2.49 1.10
CA LYS A 342 5.82 3.03 1.96
C LYS A 342 6.89 1.97 2.26
N GLN A 343 6.47 0.73 2.57
CA GLN A 343 7.38 -0.41 2.77
C GLN A 343 8.23 -0.65 1.51
N LEU A 344 7.59 -0.65 0.34
CA LEU A 344 8.24 -0.85 -0.95
C LEU A 344 9.30 0.23 -1.22
N LEU A 345 8.98 1.51 -0.95
CA LEU A 345 9.94 2.61 -1.07
C LEU A 345 11.18 2.40 -0.19
N LEU A 346 10.97 2.02 1.08
CA LEU A 346 12.05 1.76 2.03
C LEU A 346 12.91 0.56 1.59
N SER A 347 12.27 -0.49 1.09
CA SER A 347 12.95 -1.69 0.55
C SER A 347 13.82 -1.34 -0.65
N LEU A 348 13.35 -0.49 -1.57
CA LEU A 348 14.14 0.03 -2.69
C LEU A 348 15.38 0.78 -2.20
N GLY A 349 15.21 1.66 -1.21
CA GLY A 349 16.33 2.40 -0.62
C GLY A 349 17.36 1.49 0.04
N ALA A 350 16.90 0.46 0.77
CA ALA A 350 17.80 -0.52 1.41
C ALA A 350 18.51 -1.40 0.37
N LYS A 351 17.83 -1.77 -0.71
CA LYS A 351 18.41 -2.60 -1.78
C LYS A 351 19.49 -1.86 -2.55
N LYS A 352 19.19 -0.63 -3.00
CA LYS A 352 20.09 0.14 -3.88
C LYS A 352 21.28 0.78 -3.11
N TYR A 353 21.07 1.18 -1.84
CA TYR A 353 22.08 1.93 -1.06
C TYR A 353 22.50 1.26 0.26
N GLY A 354 22.14 0.00 0.46
CA GLY A 354 22.40 -0.73 1.70
C GLY A 354 21.45 -0.34 2.84
N ALA A 355 21.26 -1.30 3.76
CA ALA A 355 20.51 -1.07 5.00
C ALA A 355 21.27 -0.10 5.94
N PRO A 356 20.55 0.67 6.78
CA PRO A 356 19.09 0.70 6.88
C PRO A 356 18.44 1.49 5.75
N GLY A 357 17.25 1.03 5.33
CA GLY A 357 16.40 1.74 4.38
C GLY A 357 15.77 2.98 5.03
N THR A 358 15.78 4.11 4.31
CA THR A 358 15.18 5.38 4.73
C THR A 358 14.27 5.94 3.63
N GLU A 359 13.36 6.86 3.97
CA GLU A 359 12.52 7.54 2.96
C GLU A 359 13.38 8.30 1.94
N ALA A 360 14.49 8.93 2.38
CA ALA A 360 15.42 9.65 1.50
C ALA A 360 16.11 8.71 0.51
N LYS A 361 16.67 7.57 0.98
CA LYS A 361 17.27 6.55 0.12
C LYS A 361 16.25 5.99 -0.87
N GLY A 362 15.03 5.70 -0.41
CA GLY A 362 13.96 5.17 -1.26
C GLY A 362 13.53 6.16 -2.33
N SER A 363 13.36 7.43 -2.00
CA SER A 363 13.00 8.47 -2.96
C SER A 363 14.10 8.69 -4.00
N LYS A 364 15.36 8.71 -3.56
CA LYS A 364 16.53 8.79 -4.44
C LYS A 364 16.58 7.59 -5.39
N ALA A 365 16.40 6.36 -4.87
CA ALA A 365 16.38 5.15 -5.68
C ALA A 365 15.31 5.20 -6.78
N VAL A 366 14.09 5.62 -6.45
CA VAL A 366 13.03 5.74 -7.46
C VAL A 366 13.39 6.75 -8.54
N LEU A 367 13.91 7.93 -8.19
CA LEU A 367 14.29 8.95 -9.16
C LEU A 367 15.42 8.49 -10.08
N GLU A 368 16.46 7.85 -9.56
CA GLU A 368 17.56 7.31 -10.36
C GLU A 368 17.09 6.23 -11.33
N ILE A 369 16.28 5.27 -10.86
CA ILE A 369 15.73 4.21 -11.72
C ILE A 369 14.88 4.81 -12.84
N LEU A 370 14.08 5.82 -12.57
CA LEU A 370 13.30 6.51 -13.60
C LEU A 370 14.21 7.24 -14.60
N SER A 371 15.25 7.92 -14.14
CA SER A 371 16.24 8.57 -15.00
C SER A 371 16.98 7.58 -15.90
N GLU A 372 17.39 6.43 -15.34
CA GLU A 372 18.02 5.32 -16.08
C GLU A 372 17.12 4.76 -17.20
N THR A 373 15.79 4.88 -17.06
CA THR A 373 14.84 4.51 -18.12
C THR A 373 14.53 5.64 -19.11
N GLY A 374 15.26 6.76 -19.05
CA GLY A 374 15.11 7.89 -19.96
C GLY A 374 13.96 8.85 -19.60
N ILE A 375 13.39 8.75 -18.42
CA ILE A 375 12.33 9.67 -17.97
C ILE A 375 13.00 10.91 -17.36
N ASP A 376 12.63 12.08 -17.87
CA ASP A 376 13.02 13.34 -17.26
C ASP A 376 12.42 13.45 -15.85
N ILE A 377 13.30 13.57 -14.86
CA ILE A 377 12.93 13.61 -13.43
C ILE A 377 12.91 15.02 -12.85
N ASP A 378 13.21 16.04 -13.66
CA ASP A 378 13.29 17.42 -13.16
C ASP A 378 11.99 17.88 -12.52
N GLY A 379 12.10 18.45 -11.33
CA GLY A 379 10.96 18.90 -10.53
C GLY A 379 10.09 17.79 -9.91
N ILE A 380 10.33 16.49 -10.19
CA ILE A 380 9.64 15.41 -9.50
C ILE A 380 10.01 15.41 -8.01
N LYS A 381 8.99 15.41 -7.15
CA LYS A 381 9.18 15.32 -5.68
C LYS A 381 8.46 14.11 -5.14
N ILE A 382 9.23 13.21 -4.51
CA ILE A 382 8.74 12.01 -3.83
C ILE A 382 9.02 12.16 -2.34
N GLU A 383 8.00 12.00 -1.48
CA GLU A 383 8.16 12.02 -0.02
C GLU A 383 8.16 10.60 0.56
N ASN A 384 7.08 9.85 0.31
CA ASN A 384 6.88 8.53 0.92
C ASN A 384 6.42 7.47 -0.11
N GLY A 385 6.58 7.72 -1.39
CA GLY A 385 6.21 6.83 -2.50
C GLY A 385 4.71 6.60 -2.69
N SER A 386 3.89 6.80 -1.65
CA SER A 386 2.45 6.48 -1.70
C SER A 386 1.57 7.59 -2.27
N GLY A 387 2.10 8.81 -2.35
CA GLY A 387 1.35 10.01 -2.72
C GLY A 387 0.41 10.56 -1.64
N LEU A 388 0.44 10.00 -0.42
CA LEU A 388 -0.17 10.61 0.77
C LEU A 388 0.76 11.74 1.25
N SER A 389 0.78 12.83 0.49
CA SER A 389 1.76 13.90 0.59
C SER A 389 1.18 15.21 0.08
N ARG A 390 1.57 16.33 0.68
CA ARG A 390 1.26 17.68 0.21
C ARG A 390 2.39 18.28 -0.63
N VAL A 391 3.58 17.71 -0.55
CA VAL A 391 4.80 18.19 -1.24
C VAL A 391 5.13 17.40 -2.50
N ALA A 392 4.60 16.18 -2.65
CA ALA A 392 4.82 15.35 -3.83
C ALA A 392 4.31 16.05 -5.11
N LYS A 393 5.15 16.04 -6.16
CA LYS A 393 4.90 16.71 -7.45
C LYS A 393 5.35 15.85 -8.61
N ILE A 394 4.59 15.93 -9.71
CA ILE A 394 4.94 15.40 -11.02
C ILE A 394 4.10 16.10 -12.09
N SER A 395 4.60 16.27 -13.29
CA SER A 395 3.84 16.79 -14.43
C SER A 395 3.01 15.68 -15.12
N ALA A 396 2.04 16.08 -15.93
CA ALA A 396 1.26 15.10 -16.70
C ALA A 396 2.10 14.49 -17.83
N ARG A 397 3.05 15.24 -18.41
CA ARG A 397 4.03 14.75 -19.39
C ARG A 397 4.91 13.65 -18.77
N GLN A 398 5.54 13.91 -17.63
CA GLN A 398 6.40 12.92 -16.96
C GLN A 398 5.64 11.65 -16.58
N MET A 399 4.40 11.77 -16.09
CA MET A 399 3.54 10.61 -15.80
C MET A 399 3.15 9.86 -17.08
N GLY A 400 2.91 10.57 -18.19
CA GLY A 400 2.64 9.98 -19.50
C GLY A 400 3.84 9.19 -20.02
N LEU A 401 5.02 9.79 -19.99
CA LEU A 401 6.28 9.14 -20.40
C LEU A 401 6.56 7.88 -19.57
N LEU A 402 6.36 7.94 -18.23
CA LEU A 402 6.47 6.74 -17.40
C LEU A 402 5.54 5.62 -17.87
N LEU A 403 4.29 5.92 -18.19
CA LEU A 403 3.33 4.92 -18.66
C LEU A 403 3.72 4.37 -20.05
N GLU A 404 4.21 5.21 -20.93
CA GLU A 404 4.70 4.79 -22.26
C GLU A 404 5.92 3.88 -22.14
N THR A 405 6.88 4.25 -21.29
CA THR A 405 8.07 3.44 -21.01
C THR A 405 7.69 2.11 -20.38
N ALA A 406 6.81 2.14 -19.37
CA ALA A 406 6.33 0.93 -18.71
C ALA A 406 5.54 -0.01 -19.65
N PHE A 407 4.88 0.52 -20.67
CA PHE A 407 4.17 -0.28 -21.67
C PHE A 407 5.14 -1.04 -22.61
N ARG A 408 6.32 -0.48 -22.88
CA ARG A 408 7.36 -1.10 -23.71
C ARG A 408 8.34 -1.97 -22.93
N ASP A 409 8.19 -2.00 -21.61
CA ASP A 409 9.06 -2.76 -20.71
C ASP A 409 8.71 -4.25 -20.68
N ALA A 410 9.71 -5.11 -20.43
CA ALA A 410 9.50 -6.55 -20.28
C ALA A 410 8.50 -6.91 -19.16
N TYR A 411 8.39 -6.09 -18.13
CA TYR A 411 7.44 -6.30 -17.02
C TYR A 411 6.10 -5.55 -17.20
N MET A 412 5.78 -5.15 -18.43
CA MET A 412 4.51 -4.51 -18.77
C MET A 412 3.29 -5.33 -18.31
N PRO A 413 3.23 -6.68 -18.51
CA PRO A 413 2.08 -7.46 -18.11
C PRO A 413 1.77 -7.33 -16.61
N GLU A 414 2.77 -7.48 -15.74
CA GLU A 414 2.63 -7.37 -14.28
C GLU A 414 2.21 -5.95 -13.89
N PHE A 415 2.86 -4.94 -14.48
CA PHE A 415 2.55 -3.55 -14.19
C PHE A 415 1.11 -3.20 -14.57
N MET A 416 0.69 -3.50 -15.79
CA MET A 416 -0.65 -3.21 -16.29
C MET A 416 -1.73 -4.01 -15.55
N ALA A 417 -1.51 -5.31 -15.29
CA ALA A 417 -2.44 -6.16 -14.54
C ALA A 417 -2.63 -5.70 -13.09
N SER A 418 -1.66 -4.95 -12.55
CA SER A 418 -1.77 -4.37 -11.20
C SER A 418 -2.78 -3.23 -11.09
N LEU A 419 -3.20 -2.62 -12.20
CA LEU A 419 -4.08 -1.45 -12.21
C LEU A 419 -5.56 -1.86 -12.12
N SER A 420 -6.41 -0.92 -11.64
CA SER A 420 -7.85 -1.16 -11.45
C SER A 420 -8.61 -1.11 -12.78
N LEU A 421 -9.57 -2.01 -12.93
CA LEU A 421 -10.47 -2.12 -14.07
C LEU A 421 -11.81 -1.43 -13.76
N PRO A 422 -12.23 -0.41 -14.54
CA PRO A 422 -13.53 0.25 -14.34
C PRO A 422 -14.71 -0.72 -14.36
N GLY A 423 -15.58 -0.63 -13.34
CA GLY A 423 -16.77 -1.46 -13.20
C GLY A 423 -16.49 -2.93 -12.84
N VAL A 424 -15.22 -3.31 -12.60
CA VAL A 424 -14.82 -4.69 -12.34
C VAL A 424 -14.13 -4.83 -10.99
N ASP A 425 -13.04 -4.10 -10.74
CA ASP A 425 -12.27 -4.27 -9.50
C ASP A 425 -11.64 -2.99 -8.95
N GLY A 426 -10.98 -3.14 -7.80
CA GLY A 426 -10.16 -2.13 -7.14
C GLY A 426 -10.93 -0.84 -6.83
N THR A 427 -10.23 0.29 -6.90
CA THR A 427 -10.82 1.61 -6.61
C THR A 427 -11.83 2.07 -7.65
N LEU A 428 -11.93 1.40 -8.79
CA LEU A 428 -12.84 1.73 -9.89
C LEU A 428 -14.04 0.79 -9.99
N VAL A 429 -14.23 -0.16 -9.09
CA VAL A 429 -15.34 -1.14 -9.09
C VAL A 429 -16.72 -0.49 -9.20
N ASN A 430 -16.88 0.72 -8.69
CA ASN A 430 -18.14 1.47 -8.69
C ASN A 430 -18.26 2.51 -9.83
N ARG A 431 -17.25 2.63 -10.73
CA ARG A 431 -17.28 3.55 -11.87
C ARG A 431 -17.44 2.75 -13.16
N PHE A 432 -18.28 3.24 -14.08
CA PHE A 432 -18.56 2.59 -15.39
C PHE A 432 -19.02 1.12 -15.26
N ARG A 433 -19.91 0.84 -14.30
CA ARG A 433 -20.46 -0.51 -14.09
C ARG A 433 -21.22 -1.06 -15.29
N ARG A 434 -21.77 -0.17 -16.11
CA ARG A 434 -22.54 -0.47 -17.32
C ARG A 434 -21.97 0.32 -18.49
N GLY A 435 -22.18 -0.20 -19.71
CA GLY A 435 -21.71 0.42 -20.95
C GLY A 435 -20.29 -0.01 -21.35
N ASP A 436 -19.86 0.50 -22.48
CA ASP A 436 -18.69 0.01 -23.23
C ASP A 436 -17.34 0.24 -22.56
N LEU A 437 -17.26 1.19 -21.62
CA LEU A 437 -16.04 1.46 -20.85
C LEU A 437 -15.75 0.42 -19.76
N ARG A 438 -16.71 -0.46 -19.45
CA ARG A 438 -16.51 -1.50 -18.43
C ARG A 438 -15.40 -2.45 -18.82
N GLY A 439 -14.38 -2.59 -17.96
CA GLY A 439 -13.24 -3.50 -18.18
C GLY A 439 -12.27 -3.09 -19.29
N ARG A 440 -12.50 -1.98 -20.01
CA ARG A 440 -11.70 -1.56 -21.17
C ARG A 440 -10.47 -0.72 -20.81
N SER A 441 -10.15 -0.59 -19.54
CA SER A 441 -9.07 0.28 -19.09
C SER A 441 -8.38 -0.27 -17.86
N HIS A 442 -7.12 0.12 -17.67
CA HIS A 442 -6.29 -0.19 -16.53
C HIS A 442 -5.81 1.11 -15.90
N PHE A 443 -6.39 1.53 -14.78
CA PHE A 443 -6.10 2.83 -14.20
C PHE A 443 -5.71 2.79 -12.72
N LYS A 444 -4.85 3.71 -12.35
CA LYS A 444 -4.59 4.11 -10.97
C LYS A 444 -5.30 5.41 -10.67
N THR A 445 -6.07 5.46 -9.57
CA THR A 445 -6.72 6.68 -9.08
C THR A 445 -5.92 7.35 -7.97
N GLY A 446 -6.07 8.67 -7.86
CA GLY A 446 -5.53 9.47 -6.76
C GLY A 446 -6.57 10.45 -6.23
N THR A 447 -6.71 10.55 -4.90
CA THR A 447 -7.63 11.48 -4.25
C THR A 447 -7.04 11.98 -2.94
N LEU A 448 -6.97 13.30 -2.78
CA LEU A 448 -6.72 14.02 -1.54
C LEU A 448 -7.70 15.19 -1.47
N ASP A 449 -7.70 15.93 -0.35
CA ASP A 449 -8.39 17.22 -0.33
C ASP A 449 -7.83 18.13 -1.43
N PHE A 450 -8.71 18.65 -2.27
CA PHE A 450 -8.37 19.51 -3.40
C PHE A 450 -7.60 18.84 -4.55
N VAL A 451 -7.48 17.50 -4.56
CA VAL A 451 -6.79 16.74 -5.61
C VAL A 451 -7.65 15.56 -6.07
N THR A 452 -7.80 15.43 -7.40
CA THR A 452 -8.22 14.18 -8.04
C THR A 452 -7.30 13.89 -9.22
N ALA A 453 -6.86 12.64 -9.35
CA ALA A 453 -6.02 12.18 -10.44
C ALA A 453 -6.45 10.79 -10.91
N ILE A 454 -6.20 10.50 -12.18
CA ILE A 454 -6.32 9.17 -12.77
C ILE A 454 -5.28 9.04 -13.86
N SER A 455 -4.56 7.90 -13.91
CA SER A 455 -3.50 7.66 -14.87
C SER A 455 -3.43 6.18 -15.21
N GLY A 456 -3.12 5.85 -16.47
CA GLY A 456 -3.00 4.46 -16.95
C GLY A 456 -3.37 4.29 -18.42
N TYR A 457 -3.95 3.16 -18.75
CA TYR A 457 -4.20 2.72 -20.12
C TYR A 457 -5.67 2.51 -20.42
N MET A 458 -6.08 2.78 -21.67
CA MET A 458 -7.42 2.51 -22.18
C MET A 458 -7.36 1.86 -23.55
N LEU A 459 -8.16 0.83 -23.76
CA LEU A 459 -8.47 0.33 -25.10
C LEU A 459 -9.73 1.07 -25.58
N ASN A 460 -9.58 1.94 -26.58
CA ASN A 460 -10.69 2.76 -27.10
C ASN A 460 -11.65 1.93 -27.99
N ARG A 461 -12.71 2.58 -28.51
CA ARG A 461 -13.71 1.93 -29.37
C ARG A 461 -13.09 1.38 -30.66
N LYS A 462 -12.05 2.03 -31.20
CA LYS A 462 -11.35 1.67 -32.44
C LYS A 462 -10.22 0.64 -32.22
N GLY A 463 -10.12 0.06 -31.02
CA GLY A 463 -9.05 -0.92 -30.71
C GLY A 463 -7.68 -0.32 -30.44
N LYS A 464 -7.54 1.00 -30.36
CA LYS A 464 -6.28 1.67 -30.09
C LYS A 464 -5.98 1.70 -28.58
N ARG A 465 -4.71 1.51 -28.21
CA ARG A 465 -4.25 1.60 -26.83
C ARG A 465 -3.81 3.00 -26.51
N LEU A 466 -4.53 3.68 -25.62
CA LEU A 466 -4.23 5.04 -25.19
C LEU A 466 -3.55 5.05 -23.82
N VAL A 467 -2.52 5.89 -23.66
CA VAL A 467 -2.05 6.40 -22.38
C VAL A 467 -2.91 7.59 -22.00
N ILE A 468 -3.38 7.63 -20.77
CA ILE A 468 -4.23 8.71 -20.25
C ILE A 468 -3.70 9.16 -18.90
N VAL A 469 -3.45 10.46 -18.77
CA VAL A 469 -3.13 11.13 -17.50
C VAL A 469 -4.05 12.32 -17.35
N ILE A 470 -4.79 12.37 -16.24
CA ILE A 470 -5.65 13.49 -15.88
C ILE A 470 -5.36 13.86 -14.42
N GLN A 471 -4.85 15.05 -14.20
CA GLN A 471 -4.55 15.61 -12.89
C GLN A 471 -5.35 16.88 -12.66
N HIS A 472 -6.12 16.95 -11.58
CA HIS A 472 -6.90 18.13 -11.22
C HIS A 472 -6.57 18.54 -9.79
N ASN A 473 -5.95 19.71 -9.63
CA ASN A 473 -5.62 20.30 -8.33
C ASN A 473 -6.38 21.62 -8.14
N GLY A 474 -7.23 21.72 -7.11
CA GLY A 474 -7.98 22.95 -6.83
C GLY A 474 -9.17 22.76 -5.89
N LYS A 475 -9.66 23.86 -5.33
CA LYS A 475 -10.71 23.87 -4.28
C LYS A 475 -12.03 23.17 -4.68
N LYS A 476 -12.33 23.01 -5.97
CA LYS A 476 -13.60 22.45 -6.46
C LYS A 476 -13.53 21.00 -6.93
N THR A 477 -12.46 20.27 -6.62
CA THR A 477 -12.33 18.84 -6.93
C THR A 477 -13.29 17.96 -6.12
N GLY A 478 -13.65 18.39 -4.91
CA GLY A 478 -14.52 17.67 -4.00
C GLY A 478 -15.95 17.47 -4.52
N SER A 479 -16.81 16.82 -3.73
CA SER A 479 -18.23 16.57 -4.05
C SER A 479 -18.46 15.82 -5.37
N GLY A 480 -17.49 15.00 -5.80
CA GLY A 480 -17.56 14.22 -7.05
C GLY A 480 -17.35 15.03 -8.34
N ARG A 481 -17.16 16.35 -8.27
CA ARG A 481 -16.98 17.20 -9.47
C ARG A 481 -15.73 16.83 -10.26
N GLY A 482 -14.60 16.60 -9.57
CA GLY A 482 -13.36 16.16 -10.21
C GLY A 482 -13.53 14.81 -10.93
N ALA A 483 -14.21 13.86 -10.32
CA ALA A 483 -14.53 12.57 -10.95
C ALA A 483 -15.41 12.73 -12.20
N LYS A 484 -16.40 13.62 -12.17
CA LYS A 484 -17.27 13.89 -13.34
C LYS A 484 -16.50 14.47 -14.52
N ILE A 485 -15.48 15.32 -14.29
CA ILE A 485 -14.61 15.82 -15.36
C ILE A 485 -13.76 14.67 -15.92
N GLN A 486 -13.18 13.84 -15.04
CA GLN A 486 -12.44 12.65 -15.48
C GLN A 486 -13.32 11.72 -16.31
N ASP A 487 -14.55 11.42 -15.85
CA ASP A 487 -15.49 10.54 -16.55
C ASP A 487 -15.83 11.07 -17.96
N ALA A 488 -15.98 12.38 -18.10
CA ALA A 488 -16.24 13.01 -19.39
C ALA A 488 -15.01 12.92 -20.33
N LEU A 489 -13.81 13.16 -19.82
CA LEU A 489 -12.57 12.99 -20.58
C LEU A 489 -12.37 11.52 -20.99
N LEU A 490 -12.60 10.56 -20.10
CA LEU A 490 -12.49 9.13 -20.42
C LEU A 490 -13.50 8.70 -21.50
N ARG A 491 -14.74 9.19 -21.43
CA ARG A 491 -15.73 8.95 -22.50
C ARG A 491 -15.30 9.55 -23.83
N TRP A 492 -14.83 10.79 -23.80
CA TRP A 492 -14.29 11.44 -25.00
C TRP A 492 -13.13 10.64 -25.59
N SER A 493 -12.15 10.22 -24.78
CA SER A 493 -11.01 9.42 -25.22
C SER A 493 -11.42 8.07 -25.80
N PHE A 494 -12.49 7.48 -25.26
CA PHE A 494 -12.98 6.19 -25.72
C PHE A 494 -13.52 6.24 -27.15
N GLU A 495 -14.10 7.36 -27.57
CA GLU A 495 -14.67 7.54 -28.91
C GLU A 495 -13.62 7.92 -29.99
N GLN A 496 -12.39 8.29 -29.62
CA GLN A 496 -11.34 8.72 -30.56
C GLN A 496 -10.79 7.51 -31.34
#